data_4b3fccd793d37bb048e53488654f4340
#
_entry.id   4b3fccd793d37bb048e53488654f4340
#
_cell.length_a   1.000
_cell.length_b   1.000
_cell.length_c   1.000
_cell.angle_alpha   90.00
_cell.angle_beta   90.00
_cell.angle_gamma   90.00
#
_symmetry.space_group_name_H-M   'P 1'
#
loop_
_entity.id
_entity.type
_entity.pdbx_description
1 polymer ?
#
loop_
_entity_poly.entity_id
_entity_poly.type
_entity_poly.pdbx_seq_one_letter_code
_entity_poly.pdbx_strand_id
1 'polypeptide(L)'
;KERHQLFIEPEGRYTNEMYVQGMSSALPAHVQLAFMQTIPGLENCRMMRAGYAIDYDCLDPLQLKPSLEHKAISGLFSAGQSNGTSGYEEAAAQGLIAGTNAMNKINGREPLVLRRDEAYIGVLIDDLVTKGTNEPYRMMTSRAEYRLLLRQDNADLRLTEKGRALGLVDDYRYGKFTEKRTALERTIAELSGISISPSEENNAKLTAMGTVPLRTGSNLLELLRRKEITYDKLQQAFNLPVLNEQVAEQVEIHAKYEGYIVKQRQEVERALKLENKIIPQDIDYRAIKELSSEAAEKLDKVRPTS
;
A
#
# COMPACT_ATOMS: atom_id res chain seq x y z
N LYS A 1 -14.71 4.55 -25.20
CA LYS A 1 -14.03 5.87 -25.11
C LYS A 1 -14.04 6.49 -26.51
N GLU A 2 -14.27 7.78 -26.61
CA GLU A 2 -14.23 8.53 -27.87
C GLU A 2 -12.80 8.75 -28.39
N ARG A 3 -11.80 8.69 -27.51
CA ARG A 3 -10.38 8.92 -27.82
C ARG A 3 -9.50 7.96 -27.05
N HIS A 4 -8.35 7.63 -27.65
CA HIS A 4 -7.25 6.92 -27.02
C HIS A 4 -6.00 7.81 -27.10
N GLN A 5 -5.32 7.96 -25.96
CA GLN A 5 -4.07 8.72 -25.89
C GLN A 5 -2.92 7.85 -26.38
N LEU A 6 -2.13 8.37 -27.30
CA LEU A 6 -0.86 7.80 -27.72
C LEU A 6 0.27 8.77 -27.37
N PHE A 7 1.42 8.22 -27.04
CA PHE A 7 2.65 9.00 -26.86
C PHE A 7 3.67 8.54 -27.90
N ILE A 8 4.31 9.52 -28.56
CA ILE A 8 5.39 9.26 -29.52
C ILE A 8 6.66 9.82 -28.92
N GLU A 9 7.60 8.94 -28.61
CA GLU A 9 8.81 9.24 -27.85
C GLU A 9 10.04 8.86 -28.66
N PRO A 10 11.07 9.73 -28.78
CA PRO A 10 12.32 9.36 -29.44
C PRO A 10 13.02 8.21 -28.69
N GLU A 11 13.40 7.15 -29.39
CA GLU A 11 14.21 6.04 -28.81
C GLU A 11 15.62 6.47 -28.42
N GLY A 12 16.08 7.61 -28.91
CA GLY A 12 17.38 8.15 -28.56
C GLY A 12 17.67 9.49 -29.23
N ARG A 13 18.74 10.15 -28.78
CA ARG A 13 19.12 11.51 -29.21
C ARG A 13 19.57 11.56 -30.70
N TYR A 14 20.09 10.48 -31.24
CA TYR A 14 20.72 10.43 -32.58
C TYR A 14 20.05 9.43 -33.52
N THR A 15 18.80 9.08 -33.26
CA THR A 15 18.01 8.18 -34.09
C THR A 15 16.68 8.83 -34.51
N ASN A 16 16.15 8.42 -35.65
CA ASN A 16 14.80 8.79 -36.09
C ASN A 16 13.76 7.73 -35.64
N GLU A 17 14.18 6.70 -34.90
CA GLU A 17 13.25 5.75 -34.35
C GLU A 17 12.40 6.40 -33.24
N MET A 18 11.11 6.16 -33.31
CA MET A 18 10.12 6.63 -32.33
C MET A 18 9.43 5.42 -31.69
N TYR A 19 9.35 5.44 -30.38
CA TYR A 19 8.50 4.50 -29.64
C TYR A 19 7.07 5.04 -29.64
N VAL A 20 6.11 4.19 -30.01
CA VAL A 20 4.69 4.55 -30.03
C VAL A 20 4.01 3.83 -28.86
N GLN A 21 3.93 4.50 -27.74
CA GLN A 21 3.28 4.00 -26.54
C GLN A 21 1.76 4.01 -26.69
N GLY A 22 1.12 2.93 -26.31
CA GLY A 22 -0.34 2.77 -26.38
C GLY A 22 -0.83 1.95 -27.56
N MET A 23 0.11 1.46 -28.43
CA MET A 23 -0.22 0.66 -29.61
C MET A 23 0.34 -0.76 -29.56
N SER A 24 0.72 -1.25 -28.38
CA SER A 24 1.18 -2.63 -28.20
C SER A 24 0.08 -3.63 -28.58
N SER A 25 0.42 -4.64 -29.37
CA SER A 25 -0.51 -5.61 -29.91
C SER A 25 0.22 -6.92 -30.24
N ALA A 26 -0.48 -8.05 -30.13
CA ALA A 26 -0.01 -9.35 -30.61
C ALA A 26 -0.41 -9.66 -32.05
N LEU A 27 -1.05 -8.72 -32.75
CA LEU A 27 -1.45 -8.90 -34.15
C LEU A 27 -0.22 -9.06 -35.05
N PRO A 28 -0.34 -9.72 -36.20
CA PRO A 28 0.74 -9.85 -37.17
C PRO A 28 1.32 -8.48 -37.61
N ALA A 29 2.60 -8.37 -37.88
CA ALA A 29 3.29 -7.13 -38.16
C ALA A 29 2.65 -6.31 -39.31
N HIS A 30 2.18 -6.98 -40.38
CA HIS A 30 1.52 -6.30 -41.52
C HIS A 30 0.20 -5.64 -41.10
N VAL A 31 -0.55 -6.25 -40.14
CA VAL A 31 -1.77 -5.67 -39.59
C VAL A 31 -1.43 -4.49 -38.68
N GLN A 32 -0.37 -4.62 -37.88
CA GLN A 32 0.10 -3.52 -37.04
C GLN A 32 0.51 -2.31 -37.87
N LEU A 33 1.25 -2.51 -38.96
CA LEU A 33 1.62 -1.42 -39.88
C LEU A 33 0.36 -0.77 -40.51
N ALA A 34 -0.59 -1.58 -40.93
CA ALA A 34 -1.82 -1.08 -41.53
C ALA A 34 -2.63 -0.19 -40.57
N PHE A 35 -2.82 -0.58 -39.33
CA PHE A 35 -3.53 0.26 -38.37
C PHE A 35 -2.71 1.47 -37.91
N MET A 36 -1.38 1.38 -37.83
CA MET A 36 -0.52 2.53 -37.55
C MET A 36 -0.66 3.60 -38.60
N GLN A 37 -0.73 3.23 -39.87
CA GLN A 37 -0.87 4.13 -40.99
C GLN A 37 -2.27 4.80 -41.12
N THR A 38 -3.26 4.35 -40.32
CA THR A 38 -4.55 5.03 -40.20
C THR A 38 -4.52 6.22 -39.25
N ILE A 39 -3.44 6.37 -38.45
CA ILE A 39 -3.31 7.43 -37.47
C ILE A 39 -2.84 8.71 -38.17
N PRO A 40 -3.54 9.87 -38.01
CA PRO A 40 -3.12 11.12 -38.58
C PRO A 40 -1.68 11.49 -38.19
N GLY A 41 -0.84 11.74 -39.24
CA GLY A 41 0.59 12.02 -39.07
C GLY A 41 1.51 10.80 -39.12
N LEU A 42 0.98 9.58 -39.18
CA LEU A 42 1.74 8.34 -39.29
C LEU A 42 1.48 7.60 -40.62
N GLU A 43 0.82 8.21 -41.59
CA GLU A 43 0.42 7.60 -42.85
C GLU A 43 1.59 6.99 -43.64
N ASN A 44 2.79 7.59 -43.50
CA ASN A 44 4.01 7.16 -44.19
C ASN A 44 5.02 6.50 -43.23
N CYS A 45 4.61 6.10 -42.06
CA CYS A 45 5.53 5.48 -41.07
C CYS A 45 6.06 4.15 -41.60
N ARG A 46 7.30 3.82 -41.20
CA ARG A 46 7.91 2.52 -41.41
C ARG A 46 8.08 1.85 -40.05
N MET A 47 7.64 0.60 -39.96
CA MET A 47 7.76 -0.16 -38.73
C MET A 47 9.18 -0.75 -38.65
N MET A 48 9.93 -0.36 -37.61
CA MET A 48 11.26 -0.91 -37.33
C MET A 48 11.15 -2.22 -36.51
N ARG A 49 10.25 -2.24 -35.55
CA ARG A 49 9.93 -3.42 -34.71
C ARG A 49 8.43 -3.47 -34.50
N ALA A 50 7.86 -4.66 -34.66
CA ALA A 50 6.47 -4.88 -34.31
C ALA A 50 6.29 -4.87 -32.79
N GLY A 51 5.14 -4.38 -32.33
CA GLY A 51 4.69 -4.60 -30.95
C GLY A 51 4.47 -6.10 -30.71
N TYR A 52 4.52 -6.49 -29.47
CA TYR A 52 4.27 -7.86 -29.03
C TYR A 52 3.41 -7.86 -27.78
N ALA A 53 2.75 -8.97 -27.53
CA ALA A 53 2.15 -9.28 -26.24
C ALA A 53 2.91 -10.43 -25.60
N ILE A 54 2.94 -10.42 -24.30
CA ILE A 54 3.51 -11.51 -23.51
C ILE A 54 2.34 -12.25 -22.88
N ASP A 55 2.24 -13.54 -23.18
CA ASP A 55 1.30 -14.44 -22.51
C ASP A 55 2.01 -15.11 -21.34
N TYR A 56 1.32 -15.18 -20.21
CA TYR A 56 1.82 -15.80 -19.01
C TYR A 56 0.95 -17.01 -18.65
N ASP A 57 1.60 -18.15 -18.43
CA ASP A 57 0.95 -19.22 -17.70
C ASP A 57 0.75 -18.81 -16.25
N CYS A 58 -0.45 -19.01 -15.72
CA CYS A 58 -0.74 -18.77 -14.32
C CYS A 58 -1.54 -19.92 -13.72
N LEU A 59 -1.30 -20.16 -12.45
CA LEU A 59 -2.09 -21.04 -11.62
C LEU A 59 -3.26 -20.26 -11.03
N ASP A 60 -4.36 -20.95 -10.74
CA ASP A 60 -5.46 -20.33 -10.01
C ASP A 60 -5.01 -19.97 -8.58
N PRO A 61 -4.89 -18.68 -8.23
CA PRO A 61 -4.40 -18.28 -6.92
C PRO A 61 -5.33 -18.63 -5.77
N LEU A 62 -6.59 -18.99 -6.05
CA LEU A 62 -7.51 -19.53 -5.05
C LEU A 62 -7.04 -20.87 -4.45
N GLN A 63 -6.09 -21.56 -5.12
CA GLN A 63 -5.46 -22.77 -4.60
C GLN A 63 -4.37 -22.48 -3.54
N LEU A 64 -4.04 -21.23 -3.30
CA LEU A 64 -3.04 -20.83 -2.31
C LEU A 64 -3.69 -20.51 -0.96
N LYS A 65 -2.94 -20.78 0.10
CA LYS A 65 -3.18 -20.25 1.44
C LYS A 65 -2.67 -18.80 1.54
N PRO A 66 -3.08 -18.01 2.54
CA PRO A 66 -2.50 -16.69 2.80
C PRO A 66 -0.97 -16.68 3.01
N SER A 67 -0.39 -17.83 3.32
CA SER A 67 1.07 -18.04 3.40
C SER A 67 1.76 -18.21 2.05
N LEU A 68 1.01 -18.24 0.94
CA LEU A 68 1.43 -18.61 -0.41
C LEU A 68 1.82 -20.09 -0.57
N GLU A 69 1.51 -20.95 0.39
CA GLU A 69 1.60 -22.40 0.27
C GLU A 69 0.39 -22.95 -0.49
N HIS A 70 0.61 -23.91 -1.37
CA HIS A 70 -0.49 -24.61 -2.04
C HIS A 70 -1.35 -25.41 -1.04
N LYS A 71 -2.67 -25.33 -1.21
CA LYS A 71 -3.63 -26.05 -0.36
C LYS A 71 -3.52 -27.56 -0.50
N ALA A 72 -3.29 -28.03 -1.73
CA ALA A 72 -3.25 -29.46 -2.05
C ALA A 72 -1.86 -30.08 -1.86
N ILE A 73 -0.78 -29.30 -1.93
CA ILE A 73 0.60 -29.81 -1.89
C ILE A 73 1.35 -29.13 -0.75
N SER A 74 1.54 -29.88 0.33
CA SER A 74 2.25 -29.40 1.50
C SER A 74 3.74 -29.13 1.17
N GLY A 75 4.25 -27.94 1.55
CA GLY A 75 5.62 -27.52 1.32
C GLY A 75 5.88 -26.90 -0.05
N LEU A 76 4.90 -26.85 -0.95
CA LEU A 76 5.01 -26.12 -2.21
C LEU A 76 4.51 -24.70 -2.03
N PHE A 77 5.40 -23.74 -2.29
CA PHE A 77 5.11 -22.30 -2.28
C PHE A 77 5.29 -21.75 -3.69
N SER A 78 4.46 -20.79 -4.07
CA SER A 78 4.61 -20.11 -5.35
C SER A 78 4.56 -18.58 -5.19
N ALA A 79 5.22 -17.87 -6.11
CA ALA A 79 5.33 -16.42 -6.07
C ALA A 79 5.48 -15.84 -7.48
N GLY A 80 5.02 -14.59 -7.65
CA GLY A 80 5.20 -13.84 -8.87
C GLY A 80 4.13 -14.12 -9.92
N GLN A 81 4.52 -14.11 -11.18
CA GLN A 81 3.57 -14.20 -12.29
C GLN A 81 2.79 -15.52 -12.33
N SER A 82 3.36 -16.61 -11.84
CA SER A 82 2.65 -17.89 -11.72
C SER A 82 1.38 -17.79 -10.87
N ASN A 83 1.28 -16.80 -10.00
CA ASN A 83 0.10 -16.51 -9.19
C ASN A 83 -0.84 -15.45 -9.83
N GLY A 84 -0.65 -15.14 -11.12
CA GLY A 84 -1.51 -14.20 -11.85
C GLY A 84 -1.16 -12.73 -11.66
N THR A 85 0.05 -12.38 -11.19
CA THR A 85 0.52 -10.99 -11.10
C THR A 85 1.46 -10.64 -12.26
N SER A 86 1.49 -9.37 -12.68
CA SER A 86 2.31 -8.96 -13.85
C SER A 86 3.41 -7.96 -13.52
N GLY A 87 3.60 -7.56 -12.26
CA GLY A 87 4.59 -6.55 -11.87
C GLY A 87 5.81 -7.15 -11.16
N TYR A 88 6.95 -6.48 -11.31
CA TYR A 88 8.20 -6.87 -10.61
C TYR A 88 8.07 -6.72 -9.10
N GLU A 89 7.41 -5.66 -8.66
CA GLU A 89 7.18 -5.36 -7.24
C GLU A 89 6.28 -6.40 -6.59
N GLU A 90 5.22 -6.83 -7.30
CA GLU A 90 4.33 -7.89 -6.85
C GLU A 90 5.08 -9.23 -6.72
N ALA A 91 5.95 -9.53 -7.69
CA ALA A 91 6.75 -10.76 -7.66
C ALA A 91 7.75 -10.75 -6.50
N ALA A 92 8.45 -9.62 -6.27
CA ALA A 92 9.38 -9.46 -5.18
C ALA A 92 8.71 -9.61 -3.81
N ALA A 93 7.53 -8.97 -3.63
CA ALA A 93 6.75 -9.05 -2.41
C ALA A 93 6.30 -10.48 -2.12
N GLN A 94 5.76 -11.18 -3.12
CA GLN A 94 5.35 -12.57 -2.98
C GLN A 94 6.53 -13.48 -2.68
N GLY A 95 7.67 -13.30 -3.38
CA GLY A 95 8.88 -14.07 -3.16
C GLY A 95 9.42 -13.94 -1.73
N LEU A 96 9.38 -12.73 -1.17
CA LEU A 96 9.76 -12.49 0.22
C LEU A 96 8.85 -13.28 1.19
N ILE A 97 7.53 -13.21 1.01
CA ILE A 97 6.58 -13.90 1.89
C ILE A 97 6.67 -15.42 1.71
N ALA A 98 6.71 -15.92 0.46
CA ALA A 98 6.79 -17.35 0.17
C ALA A 98 8.08 -17.96 0.75
N GLY A 99 9.24 -17.31 0.53
CA GLY A 99 10.53 -17.76 1.06
C GLY A 99 10.59 -17.75 2.59
N THR A 100 10.05 -16.69 3.22
CA THR A 100 9.95 -16.59 4.68
C THR A 100 9.08 -17.72 5.24
N ASN A 101 7.94 -17.98 4.62
CA ASN A 101 7.00 -19.01 5.07
C ASN A 101 7.50 -20.42 4.80
N ALA A 102 8.25 -20.65 3.74
CA ALA A 102 8.94 -21.91 3.50
C ALA A 102 9.94 -22.21 4.62
N MET A 103 10.75 -21.21 5.01
CA MET A 103 11.68 -21.35 6.13
C MET A 103 10.97 -21.51 7.48
N ASN A 104 9.90 -20.76 7.73
CA ASN A 104 9.09 -20.93 8.94
C ASN A 104 8.55 -22.35 9.05
N LYS A 105 8.04 -22.90 7.95
CA LYS A 105 7.53 -24.28 7.91
C LYS A 105 8.62 -25.32 8.22
N ILE A 106 9.82 -25.17 7.63
CA ILE A 106 10.97 -26.04 7.93
C ILE A 106 11.32 -26.00 9.42
N ASN A 107 11.25 -24.81 10.02
CA ASN A 107 11.59 -24.61 11.43
C ASN A 107 10.42 -24.87 12.39
N GLY A 108 9.28 -25.34 11.91
CA GLY A 108 8.08 -25.58 12.75
C GLY A 108 7.49 -24.31 13.37
N ARG A 109 7.68 -23.15 12.71
CA ARG A 109 7.16 -21.84 13.14
C ARG A 109 5.84 -21.53 12.43
N GLU A 110 5.04 -20.67 13.06
CA GLU A 110 3.82 -20.15 12.44
C GLU A 110 4.13 -19.34 11.16
N PRO A 111 3.25 -19.41 10.17
CA PRO A 111 3.44 -18.64 8.93
C PRO A 111 3.28 -17.14 9.17
N LEU A 112 4.09 -16.35 8.45
CA LEU A 112 3.88 -14.92 8.33
C LEU A 112 2.70 -14.66 7.39
N VAL A 113 1.62 -14.14 7.94
CA VAL A 113 0.47 -13.63 7.20
C VAL A 113 0.31 -12.16 7.55
N LEU A 114 0.44 -11.28 6.56
CA LEU A 114 0.22 -9.85 6.73
C LEU A 114 -1.23 -9.53 6.38
N ARG A 115 -1.90 -8.80 7.27
CA ARG A 115 -3.28 -8.36 7.03
C ARG A 115 -3.33 -7.15 6.10
N ARG A 116 -4.52 -6.88 5.57
CA ARG A 116 -4.82 -5.75 4.69
C ARG A 116 -4.57 -4.37 5.33
N ASP A 117 -4.65 -4.26 6.65
CA ASP A 117 -4.36 -3.05 7.43
C ASP A 117 -2.88 -2.88 7.80
N GLU A 118 -2.06 -3.93 7.59
CA GLU A 118 -0.65 -3.94 7.98
C GLU A 118 0.31 -3.63 6.84
N ALA A 119 0.01 -4.10 5.62
CA ALA A 119 0.89 -3.91 4.47
C ALA A 119 0.16 -4.01 3.13
N TYR A 120 0.68 -3.32 2.10
CA TYR A 120 0.24 -3.54 0.72
C TYR A 120 0.47 -4.97 0.24
N ILE A 121 1.53 -5.64 0.72
CA ILE A 121 1.76 -7.08 0.51
C ILE A 121 0.57 -7.90 1.03
N GLY A 122 0.03 -7.53 2.20
CA GLY A 122 -1.17 -8.18 2.76
C GLY A 122 -2.40 -7.99 1.87
N VAL A 123 -2.64 -6.78 1.37
CA VAL A 123 -3.73 -6.50 0.42
C VAL A 123 -3.59 -7.35 -0.85
N LEU A 124 -2.38 -7.39 -1.42
CA LEU A 124 -2.08 -8.15 -2.64
C LEU A 124 -2.37 -9.64 -2.45
N ILE A 125 -1.81 -10.24 -1.41
CA ILE A 125 -1.97 -11.68 -1.18
C ILE A 125 -3.42 -12.03 -0.86
N ASP A 126 -4.08 -11.23 -0.02
CA ASP A 126 -5.47 -11.44 0.32
C ASP A 126 -6.38 -11.36 -0.92
N ASP A 127 -6.20 -10.36 -1.79
CA ASP A 127 -6.95 -10.28 -3.04
C ASP A 127 -6.75 -11.53 -3.92
N LEU A 128 -5.51 -12.01 -4.05
CA LEU A 128 -5.21 -13.19 -4.85
C LEU A 128 -5.89 -14.46 -4.30
N VAL A 129 -5.73 -14.73 -3.01
CA VAL A 129 -6.17 -16.02 -2.42
C VAL A 129 -7.65 -16.07 -2.06
N THR A 130 -8.34 -14.92 -2.02
CA THR A 130 -9.76 -14.82 -1.68
C THR A 130 -10.66 -14.51 -2.88
N LYS A 131 -10.20 -13.62 -3.77
CA LYS A 131 -10.98 -13.15 -4.93
C LYS A 131 -10.55 -13.85 -6.23
N GLY A 132 -9.31 -14.34 -6.28
CA GLY A 132 -8.71 -14.80 -7.52
C GLY A 132 -8.44 -13.66 -8.50
N THR A 133 -8.10 -14.00 -9.74
CA THR A 133 -7.90 -12.99 -10.80
C THR A 133 -8.29 -13.56 -12.14
N ASN A 134 -9.01 -12.77 -12.95
CA ASN A 134 -9.38 -13.09 -14.34
C ASN A 134 -8.50 -12.36 -15.35
N GLU A 135 -7.67 -11.44 -14.88
CA GLU A 135 -6.72 -10.64 -15.66
C GLU A 135 -5.44 -10.45 -14.84
N PRO A 136 -4.30 -10.10 -15.45
CA PRO A 136 -3.05 -9.88 -14.72
C PRO A 136 -3.22 -8.87 -13.60
N TYR A 137 -3.01 -9.31 -12.34
CA TYR A 137 -3.17 -8.46 -11.17
C TYR A 137 -2.03 -7.44 -11.07
N ARG A 138 -2.39 -6.18 -10.85
CA ARG A 138 -1.48 -5.09 -10.50
C ARG A 138 -1.90 -4.46 -9.18
N MET A 139 -0.91 -4.24 -8.30
CA MET A 139 -1.12 -3.55 -7.04
C MET A 139 -1.26 -2.05 -7.30
N MET A 140 -2.42 -1.50 -7.00
CA MET A 140 -2.71 -0.07 -7.08
C MET A 140 -3.16 0.42 -5.71
N THR A 141 -2.87 1.68 -5.39
CA THR A 141 -3.31 2.29 -4.12
C THR A 141 -4.82 2.26 -3.95
N SER A 142 -5.59 2.24 -5.06
CA SER A 142 -7.05 2.13 -5.05
C SER A 142 -7.58 0.80 -4.51
N ARG A 143 -6.74 -0.25 -4.47
CA ARG A 143 -7.11 -1.57 -3.94
C ARG A 143 -7.04 -1.64 -2.41
N ALA A 144 -6.33 -0.69 -1.79
CA ALA A 144 -6.19 -0.64 -0.35
C ALA A 144 -7.24 0.29 0.27
N GLU A 145 -8.02 -0.22 1.19
CA GLU A 145 -9.03 0.52 1.95
C GLU A 145 -8.41 1.37 3.06
N TYR A 146 -7.27 0.94 3.64
CA TYR A 146 -6.63 1.59 4.80
C TYR A 146 -5.41 2.43 4.42
N ARG A 147 -5.51 3.27 3.37
CA ARG A 147 -4.36 4.02 2.80
C ARG A 147 -3.67 4.96 3.77
N LEU A 148 -4.40 5.53 4.74
CA LEU A 148 -3.79 6.38 5.76
C LEU A 148 -2.93 5.61 6.76
N LEU A 149 -3.20 4.32 6.95
CA LEU A 149 -2.33 3.44 7.74
C LEU A 149 -1.14 2.93 6.93
N LEU A 150 -1.36 2.64 5.63
CA LEU A 150 -0.39 2.01 4.75
C LEU A 150 0.47 3.02 3.98
N ARG A 151 1.02 4.01 4.67
CA ARG A 151 1.90 5.00 4.03
C ARG A 151 3.31 4.45 3.87
N GLN A 152 4.03 4.98 2.88
CA GLN A 152 5.45 4.65 2.65
C GLN A 152 6.31 5.15 3.81
N ASP A 153 6.04 6.36 4.30
CA ASP A 153 6.79 7.05 5.35
C ASP A 153 6.78 6.32 6.71
N ASN A 154 5.79 5.47 6.98
CA ASN A 154 5.65 4.72 8.22
C ASN A 154 5.81 3.20 8.05
N ALA A 155 6.28 2.73 6.90
CA ALA A 155 6.40 1.29 6.63
C ALA A 155 7.35 0.61 7.63
N ASP A 156 8.43 1.27 8.01
CA ASP A 156 9.37 0.80 9.03
C ASP A 156 8.71 0.66 10.41
N LEU A 157 7.88 1.63 10.82
CA LEU A 157 7.16 1.59 12.10
C LEU A 157 6.14 0.44 12.18
N ARG A 158 5.61 -0.03 11.03
CA ARG A 158 4.65 -1.14 10.96
C ARG A 158 5.29 -2.51 10.85
N LEU A 159 6.43 -2.62 10.14
CA LEU A 159 6.94 -3.91 9.67
C LEU A 159 8.31 -4.31 10.23
N THR A 160 9.14 -3.36 10.72
CA THR A 160 10.52 -3.67 11.15
C THR A 160 10.55 -4.65 12.32
N GLU A 161 9.65 -4.54 13.30
CA GLU A 161 9.57 -5.48 14.43
C GLU A 161 9.25 -6.91 13.96
N LYS A 162 8.31 -7.02 12.99
CA LYS A 162 7.98 -8.33 12.39
C LYS A 162 9.17 -8.91 11.63
N GLY A 163 9.85 -8.07 10.83
CA GLY A 163 11.05 -8.46 10.12
C GLY A 163 12.19 -8.88 11.05
N ARG A 164 12.35 -8.19 12.18
CA ARG A 164 13.33 -8.52 13.21
C ARG A 164 13.07 -9.89 13.85
N ALA A 165 11.82 -10.14 14.23
CA ALA A 165 11.41 -11.42 14.82
C ALA A 165 11.63 -12.61 13.86
N LEU A 166 11.59 -12.37 12.56
CA LEU A 166 11.83 -13.36 11.51
C LEU A 166 13.30 -13.50 11.11
N GLY A 167 14.21 -12.65 11.65
CA GLY A 167 15.62 -12.66 11.29
C GLY A 167 15.94 -11.94 9.96
N LEU A 168 15.01 -11.17 9.41
CA LEU A 168 15.16 -10.42 8.16
C LEU A 168 15.82 -9.04 8.35
N VAL A 169 15.88 -8.55 9.58
CA VAL A 169 16.44 -7.24 9.94
C VAL A 169 17.64 -7.45 10.84
N ASP A 170 18.81 -6.99 10.40
CA ASP A 170 20.07 -7.03 11.14
C ASP A 170 20.11 -6.01 12.31
N ASP A 171 21.15 -6.08 13.15
CA ASP A 171 21.30 -5.21 14.32
C ASP A 171 21.47 -3.74 13.94
N TYR A 172 22.15 -3.45 12.84
CA TYR A 172 22.37 -2.08 12.38
C TYR A 172 21.06 -1.40 11.96
N ARG A 173 20.26 -2.09 11.15
CA ARG A 173 18.95 -1.58 10.70
C ARG A 173 17.98 -1.47 11.87
N TYR A 174 17.98 -2.45 12.76
CA TYR A 174 17.14 -2.44 13.95
C TYR A 174 17.52 -1.31 14.91
N GLY A 175 18.82 -1.04 15.09
CA GLY A 175 19.32 0.09 15.86
C GLY A 175 18.79 1.43 15.33
N LYS A 176 18.95 1.68 14.03
CA LYS A 176 18.42 2.90 13.38
C LYS A 176 16.90 3.05 13.53
N PHE A 177 16.18 1.97 13.37
CA PHE A 177 14.72 1.96 13.58
C PHE A 177 14.36 2.32 15.02
N THR A 178 15.05 1.74 15.99
CA THR A 178 14.80 1.98 17.41
C THR A 178 15.10 3.42 17.79
N GLU A 179 16.20 3.99 17.30
CA GLU A 179 16.54 5.41 17.47
C GLU A 179 15.44 6.33 16.93
N LYS A 180 14.98 6.08 15.69
CA LYS A 180 13.90 6.85 15.06
C LYS A 180 12.61 6.75 15.86
N ARG A 181 12.19 5.54 16.23
CA ARG A 181 10.95 5.30 17.00
C ARG A 181 11.00 5.98 18.36
N THR A 182 12.09 5.81 19.11
CA THR A 182 12.27 6.43 20.43
C THR A 182 12.26 7.94 20.34
N ALA A 183 12.93 8.52 19.33
CA ALA A 183 12.94 9.97 19.11
C ALA A 183 11.52 10.49 18.79
N LEU A 184 10.77 9.78 17.95
CA LEU A 184 9.39 10.12 17.60
C LEU A 184 8.48 10.11 18.82
N GLU A 185 8.47 9.00 19.58
CA GLU A 185 7.61 8.82 20.75
C GLU A 185 7.93 9.88 21.84
N ARG A 186 9.22 10.10 22.10
CA ARG A 186 9.68 11.13 23.04
C ARG A 186 9.20 12.51 22.61
N THR A 187 9.41 12.90 21.36
CA THR A 187 9.03 14.22 20.87
C THR A 187 7.52 14.45 20.95
N ILE A 188 6.70 13.47 20.60
CA ILE A 188 5.24 13.57 20.73
C ILE A 188 4.85 13.78 22.19
N ALA A 189 5.45 13.03 23.13
CA ALA A 189 5.19 13.17 24.56
C ALA A 189 5.62 14.54 25.08
N GLU A 190 6.80 15.03 24.70
CA GLU A 190 7.31 16.36 25.07
C GLU A 190 6.39 17.47 24.55
N LEU A 191 6.01 17.47 23.26
CA LEU A 191 5.11 18.47 22.69
C LEU A 191 3.72 18.48 23.33
N SER A 192 3.21 17.31 23.71
CA SER A 192 1.91 17.20 24.41
C SER A 192 1.98 17.74 25.85
N GLY A 193 3.14 17.65 26.50
CA GLY A 193 3.38 18.12 27.86
C GLY A 193 3.67 19.63 27.97
N ILE A 194 4.11 20.28 26.88
CA ILE A 194 4.42 21.71 26.90
C ILE A 194 3.16 22.53 26.65
N SER A 195 2.62 23.12 27.74
CA SER A 195 1.46 23.99 27.69
C SER A 195 1.83 25.43 27.37
N ILE A 196 1.03 26.10 26.54
CA ILE A 196 1.19 27.49 26.13
C ILE A 196 -0.05 28.29 26.50
N SER A 197 0.17 29.38 27.23
CA SER A 197 -0.88 30.35 27.56
C SER A 197 -1.09 31.36 26.43
N PRO A 198 -2.26 32.04 26.37
CA PRO A 198 -2.54 33.10 25.40
C PRO A 198 -1.93 34.44 25.82
N SER A 199 -0.61 34.47 26.12
CA SER A 199 0.13 35.71 26.43
C SER A 199 0.44 36.52 25.16
N GLU A 200 0.71 37.81 25.31
CA GLU A 200 1.15 38.69 24.19
C GLU A 200 2.37 38.11 23.46
N GLU A 201 3.39 37.65 24.24
CA GLU A 201 4.59 37.06 23.68
C GLU A 201 4.27 35.81 22.81
N ASN A 202 3.50 34.87 23.33
CA ASN A 202 3.15 33.65 22.61
C ASN A 202 2.30 33.96 21.37
N ASN A 203 1.36 34.90 21.49
CA ASN A 203 0.52 35.31 20.37
C ASN A 203 1.31 36.07 19.30
N ALA A 204 2.33 36.85 19.67
CA ALA A 204 3.26 37.44 18.70
C ALA A 204 4.05 36.39 17.94
N LYS A 205 4.56 35.34 18.61
CA LYS A 205 5.22 34.19 17.98
C LYS A 205 4.30 33.48 17.00
N LEU A 206 3.03 33.22 17.37
CA LEU A 206 2.04 32.57 16.50
C LEU A 206 1.72 33.43 15.28
N THR A 207 1.56 34.75 15.45
CA THR A 207 1.33 35.68 14.35
C THR A 207 2.50 35.68 13.37
N ALA A 208 3.74 35.67 13.89
CA ALA A 208 4.95 35.59 13.07
C ALA A 208 5.03 34.27 12.27
N MET A 209 4.47 33.16 12.79
CA MET A 209 4.36 31.90 12.08
C MET A 209 3.22 31.87 11.04
N GLY A 210 2.41 32.92 10.95
CA GLY A 210 1.29 33.05 10.02
C GLY A 210 0.00 32.36 10.48
N THR A 211 -0.17 32.10 11.78
CA THR A 211 -1.37 31.49 12.34
C THR A 211 -2.11 32.43 13.29
N VAL A 212 -3.37 32.09 13.60
CA VAL A 212 -4.21 32.90 14.48
C VAL A 212 -3.74 32.81 15.94
N PRO A 213 -3.85 33.91 16.71
CA PRO A 213 -3.55 33.93 18.14
C PRO A 213 -4.40 32.92 18.93
N LEU A 214 -3.86 32.50 20.08
CA LEU A 214 -4.61 31.68 21.04
C LEU A 214 -5.59 32.55 21.83
N ARG A 215 -6.79 31.99 22.08
CA ARG A 215 -7.79 32.55 23.01
C ARG A 215 -7.82 31.81 24.34
N THR A 216 -7.44 30.54 24.32
CA THR A 216 -7.35 29.64 25.47
C THR A 216 -6.01 28.92 25.44
N GLY A 217 -5.58 28.39 26.59
CA GLY A 217 -4.36 27.57 26.66
C GLY A 217 -4.44 26.37 25.72
N SER A 218 -3.28 25.99 25.18
CA SER A 218 -3.09 24.84 24.28
C SER A 218 -1.75 24.20 24.57
N ASN A 219 -1.46 23.04 23.99
CA ASN A 219 -0.13 22.47 23.99
C ASN A 219 0.54 22.56 22.60
N LEU A 220 1.85 22.30 22.53
CA LEU A 220 2.58 22.43 21.27
C LEU A 220 2.13 21.39 20.23
N LEU A 221 1.73 20.20 20.66
CA LEU A 221 1.23 19.16 19.74
C LEU A 221 -0.09 19.59 19.08
N GLU A 222 -0.99 20.23 19.83
CA GLU A 222 -2.24 20.79 19.27
C GLU A 222 -1.97 21.97 18.32
N LEU A 223 -0.98 22.80 18.61
CA LEU A 223 -0.57 23.86 17.70
C LEU A 223 -0.04 23.28 16.38
N LEU A 224 0.73 22.19 16.43
CA LEU A 224 1.27 21.53 15.24
C LEU A 224 0.16 20.94 14.32
N ARG A 225 -1.05 20.73 14.82
CA ARG A 225 -2.22 20.35 13.98
C ARG A 225 -2.65 21.44 13.00
N ARG A 226 -2.24 22.71 13.24
CA ARG A 226 -2.58 23.81 12.33
C ARG A 226 -1.76 23.72 11.06
N LYS A 227 -2.41 23.95 9.91
CA LYS A 227 -1.81 23.78 8.58
C LYS A 227 -0.53 24.61 8.38
N GLU A 228 -0.53 25.83 8.92
CA GLU A 228 0.55 26.81 8.74
C GLU A 228 1.77 26.52 9.62
N ILE A 229 1.63 25.64 10.62
CA ILE A 229 2.69 25.33 11.58
C ILE A 229 3.42 24.06 11.17
N THR A 230 4.75 24.16 11.12
CA THR A 230 5.68 23.04 10.96
C THR A 230 6.47 22.83 12.24
N TYR A 231 7.12 21.67 12.38
CA TYR A 231 8.01 21.43 13.53
C TYR A 231 9.15 22.47 13.58
N ASP A 232 9.75 22.81 12.47
CA ASP A 232 10.84 23.79 12.39
C ASP A 232 10.41 25.18 12.89
N LYS A 233 9.20 25.62 12.55
CA LYS A 233 8.66 26.88 13.08
C LYS A 233 8.48 26.82 14.60
N LEU A 234 7.97 25.71 15.13
CA LEU A 234 7.84 25.51 16.58
C LEU A 234 9.21 25.44 17.24
N GLN A 235 10.17 24.74 16.64
CA GLN A 235 11.53 24.61 17.12
C GLN A 235 12.19 26.00 17.29
N GLN A 236 12.09 26.85 16.29
CA GLN A 236 12.67 28.20 16.33
C GLN A 236 11.94 29.10 17.34
N ALA A 237 10.62 29.07 17.38
CA ALA A 237 9.82 29.96 18.24
C ALA A 237 9.89 29.60 19.74
N PHE A 238 10.00 28.28 20.04
CA PHE A 238 9.97 27.77 21.42
C PHE A 238 11.26 27.08 21.85
N ASN A 239 12.33 27.22 21.05
CA ASN A 239 13.66 26.67 21.33
C ASN A 239 13.65 25.17 21.63
N LEU A 240 12.94 24.41 20.79
CA LEU A 240 12.87 22.96 20.89
C LEU A 240 14.14 22.31 20.33
N PRO A 241 14.40 21.01 20.63
CA PRO A 241 15.51 20.28 20.05
C PRO A 241 15.44 20.23 18.51
N VAL A 242 16.61 20.24 17.87
CA VAL A 242 16.71 19.97 16.42
C VAL A 242 16.49 18.46 16.20
N LEU A 243 15.57 18.09 15.33
CA LEU A 243 15.28 16.71 14.98
C LEU A 243 15.90 16.35 13.64
N ASN A 244 16.10 15.05 13.43
CA ASN A 244 16.29 14.52 12.09
C ASN A 244 15.02 14.77 11.25
N GLU A 245 15.19 15.09 9.98
CA GLU A 245 14.12 15.42 9.04
C GLU A 245 13.00 14.36 9.02
N GLN A 246 13.37 13.08 8.97
CA GLN A 246 12.40 11.99 8.98
C GLN A 246 11.58 11.91 10.28
N VAL A 247 12.19 12.25 11.42
CA VAL A 247 11.48 12.28 12.70
C VAL A 247 10.55 13.49 12.76
N ALA A 248 11.02 14.67 12.33
CA ALA A 248 10.21 15.88 12.29
C ALA A 248 8.97 15.70 11.39
N GLU A 249 9.14 15.12 10.20
CA GLU A 249 8.06 14.78 9.29
C GLU A 249 7.03 13.84 9.95
N GLN A 250 7.49 12.77 10.61
CA GLN A 250 6.60 11.82 11.29
C GLN A 250 5.84 12.47 12.47
N VAL A 251 6.47 13.37 13.21
CA VAL A 251 5.81 14.14 14.28
C VAL A 251 4.70 15.02 13.70
N GLU A 252 4.97 15.70 12.57
CA GLU A 252 3.98 16.54 11.89
C GLU A 252 2.80 15.72 11.35
N ILE A 253 3.09 14.59 10.70
CA ILE A 253 2.08 13.67 10.17
C ILE A 253 1.23 13.13 11.32
N HIS A 254 1.86 12.70 12.42
CA HIS A 254 1.14 12.23 13.60
C HIS A 254 0.18 13.32 14.11
N ALA A 255 0.64 14.54 14.32
CA ALA A 255 -0.19 15.62 14.83
C ALA A 255 -1.36 15.97 13.90
N LYS A 256 -1.08 16.11 12.58
CA LYS A 256 -2.06 16.59 11.60
C LYS A 256 -3.10 15.53 11.20
N TYR A 257 -2.72 14.26 11.22
CA TYR A 257 -3.59 13.16 10.75
C TYR A 257 -4.12 12.25 11.85
N GLU A 258 -3.78 12.47 13.11
CA GLU A 258 -4.16 11.62 14.24
C GLU A 258 -5.66 11.29 14.27
N GLY A 259 -6.52 12.31 14.11
CA GLY A 259 -7.98 12.11 14.14
C GLY A 259 -8.49 11.17 13.04
N TYR A 260 -7.89 11.23 11.84
CA TYR A 260 -8.22 10.35 10.74
C TYR A 260 -7.66 8.93 10.95
N ILE A 261 -6.44 8.83 11.48
CA ILE A 261 -5.79 7.55 11.78
C ILE A 261 -6.57 6.79 12.86
N VAL A 262 -7.02 7.48 13.91
CA VAL A 262 -7.86 6.89 14.97
C VAL A 262 -9.17 6.34 14.40
N LYS A 263 -9.86 7.10 13.54
CA LYS A 263 -11.08 6.62 12.88
C LYS A 263 -10.82 5.38 12.04
N GLN A 264 -9.76 5.38 11.24
CA GLN A 264 -9.43 4.24 10.39
C GLN A 264 -9.04 2.99 11.22
N ARG A 265 -8.34 3.15 12.34
CA ARG A 265 -8.09 2.06 13.29
C ARG A 265 -9.38 1.47 13.88
N GLN A 266 -10.34 2.31 14.21
CA GLN A 266 -11.66 1.85 14.68
C GLN A 266 -12.41 1.05 13.60
N GLU A 267 -12.27 1.44 12.33
CA GLU A 267 -12.82 0.68 11.20
C GLU A 267 -12.15 -0.69 11.07
N VAL A 268 -10.81 -0.74 11.17
CA VAL A 268 -10.05 -2.01 11.20
C VAL A 268 -10.52 -2.91 12.34
N GLU A 269 -10.65 -2.38 13.57
CA GLU A 269 -11.12 -3.15 14.73
C GLU A 269 -12.53 -3.71 14.52
N ARG A 270 -13.41 -2.94 13.90
CA ARG A 270 -14.76 -3.42 13.54
C ARG A 270 -14.71 -4.53 12.49
N ALA A 271 -13.88 -4.37 11.44
CA ALA A 271 -13.70 -5.38 10.41
C ALA A 271 -13.15 -6.69 11.01
N LEU A 272 -12.11 -6.62 11.84
CA LEU A 272 -11.54 -7.78 12.53
C LEU A 272 -12.54 -8.51 13.43
N LYS A 273 -13.43 -7.76 14.10
CA LYS A 273 -14.52 -8.38 14.87
C LYS A 273 -15.51 -9.13 13.98
N LEU A 274 -15.78 -8.63 12.78
CA LEU A 274 -16.64 -9.30 11.80
C LEU A 274 -15.96 -10.52 11.18
N GLU A 275 -14.67 -10.44 10.86
CA GLU A 275 -13.88 -11.58 10.35
C GLU A 275 -13.82 -12.74 11.35
N ASN A 276 -13.79 -12.45 12.65
CA ASN A 276 -13.85 -13.48 13.70
C ASN A 276 -15.26 -14.01 13.98
N LYS A 277 -16.29 -13.47 13.33
CA LYS A 277 -17.67 -13.95 13.47
C LYS A 277 -17.90 -15.14 12.56
N ILE A 278 -17.92 -16.31 13.16
CA ILE A 278 -18.10 -17.57 12.43
C ILE A 278 -19.50 -17.62 11.79
N ILE A 279 -19.53 -17.97 10.52
CA ILE A 279 -20.77 -18.27 9.79
C ILE A 279 -21.11 -19.75 10.02
N PRO A 280 -22.36 -20.08 10.45
CA PRO A 280 -22.78 -21.46 10.60
C PRO A 280 -22.63 -22.24 9.29
N GLN A 281 -22.10 -23.46 9.35
CA GLN A 281 -21.88 -24.28 8.15
C GLN A 281 -23.18 -24.74 7.47
N ASP A 282 -24.27 -24.78 8.23
CA ASP A 282 -25.60 -25.19 7.79
C ASP A 282 -26.46 -24.04 7.25
N ILE A 283 -25.89 -22.82 7.09
CA ILE A 283 -26.61 -21.65 6.59
C ILE A 283 -27.13 -21.91 5.16
N ASP A 284 -28.41 -21.65 4.94
CA ASP A 284 -29.04 -21.63 3.62
C ASP A 284 -29.06 -20.20 3.07
N TYR A 285 -28.10 -19.88 2.21
CA TYR A 285 -27.99 -18.55 1.60
C TYR A 285 -29.18 -18.22 0.70
N ARG A 286 -29.88 -19.21 0.14
CA ARG A 286 -31.05 -19.01 -0.73
C ARG A 286 -32.31 -18.65 0.05
N ALA A 287 -32.36 -19.01 1.33
CA ALA A 287 -33.45 -18.65 2.22
C ALA A 287 -33.38 -17.21 2.73
N ILE A 288 -32.23 -16.52 2.54
CA ILE A 288 -32.03 -15.12 2.97
C ILE A 288 -32.60 -14.17 1.91
N LYS A 289 -33.75 -13.57 2.21
CA LYS A 289 -34.51 -12.74 1.26
C LYS A 289 -33.78 -11.47 0.81
N GLU A 290 -32.85 -10.96 1.61
CA GLU A 290 -32.07 -9.75 1.36
C GLU A 290 -30.87 -9.99 0.41
N LEU A 291 -30.55 -11.24 0.11
CA LEU A 291 -29.50 -11.56 -0.85
C LEU A 291 -30.06 -11.62 -2.27
N SER A 292 -29.30 -11.04 -3.21
CA SER A 292 -29.58 -11.27 -4.63
C SER A 292 -29.32 -12.73 -5.00
N SER A 293 -29.98 -13.24 -6.04
CA SER A 293 -29.78 -14.62 -6.51
C SER A 293 -28.31 -14.90 -6.85
N GLU A 294 -27.61 -13.93 -7.45
CA GLU A 294 -26.19 -14.02 -7.78
C GLU A 294 -25.31 -14.09 -6.52
N ALA A 295 -25.61 -13.26 -5.51
CA ALA A 295 -24.88 -13.28 -4.26
C ALA A 295 -25.08 -14.60 -3.50
N ALA A 296 -26.31 -15.09 -3.44
CA ALA A 296 -26.64 -16.37 -2.82
C ALA A 296 -25.92 -17.55 -3.50
N GLU A 297 -25.87 -17.58 -4.84
CA GLU A 297 -25.16 -18.60 -5.60
C GLU A 297 -23.65 -18.57 -5.35
N LYS A 298 -23.03 -17.37 -5.35
CA LYS A 298 -21.60 -17.20 -5.05
C LYS A 298 -21.26 -17.64 -3.63
N LEU A 299 -22.05 -17.23 -2.64
CA LEU A 299 -21.86 -17.63 -1.25
C LEU A 299 -22.04 -19.13 -1.03
N ASP A 300 -23.01 -19.74 -1.72
CA ASP A 300 -23.26 -21.18 -1.66
C ASP A 300 -22.10 -21.99 -2.27
N LYS A 301 -21.47 -21.44 -3.33
CA LYS A 301 -20.28 -22.03 -3.96
C LYS A 301 -19.02 -21.89 -3.11
N VAL A 302 -18.79 -20.72 -2.52
CA VAL A 302 -17.56 -20.38 -1.76
C VAL A 302 -17.61 -20.95 -0.34
N ARG A 303 -18.80 -20.98 0.28
CA ARG A 303 -19.01 -21.40 1.68
C ARG A 303 -18.04 -20.72 2.63
N PRO A 304 -18.05 -19.38 2.74
CA PRO A 304 -17.14 -18.67 3.63
C PRO A 304 -17.37 -19.10 5.07
N THR A 305 -16.28 -19.12 5.86
CA THR A 305 -16.32 -19.52 7.28
C THR A 305 -16.53 -18.35 8.23
N SER A 306 -16.33 -17.12 7.75
CA SER A 306 -16.48 -15.88 8.52
C SER A 306 -16.88 -14.71 7.64
#